data_2d4d7e534742ad0786f4e397dc4e234d
#
_entry.id   2d4d7e534742ad0786f4e397dc4e234d
#
_cell.length_a   1.000
_cell.length_b   1.000
_cell.length_c   1.000
_cell.angle_alpha   90.00
_cell.angle_beta   90.00
_cell.angle_gamma   90.00
#
_symmetry.space_group_name_H-M   'P 1'
#
loop_
_entity.id
_entity.type
_entity.pdbx_description
1 polymer ?
#
loop_
_entity_poly.entity_id
_entity_poly.type
_entity_poly.pdbx_seq_one_letter_code
_entity_poly.pdbx_strand_id
1 'polypeptide(L)'
;MGNGSVCINSKDYLNEKQFTLQYPNHSKEEQKLYSNNLNNNYYNNTNQTNNIIYPNYYNNSNFITINSRKWFKAAPKKGTDSPFTNSVFNYKEDLDSELSQTENRNTNILSKNINNNNFIFLPFGDKYEGDIYNNKPHGKGKYYSATGEIREGTFINGQLNGKGKIHLTNGLCLEGNFINDKLNGEGKSININGEIYEGEFIDGIRNGKGKLVCSNQDRLEGNFVNGVIEGKGKMIKKDGEFYEGEFKNGFPCGQGIKKYKDGSEYNGNFLDGKENGHGVKKWTDGQIYEGEFINGVKEGKGKHIFDDGQKYEGDFVNGLYHGKGVYLWPDGMKYEGEFKNNKIEGKGKWNWPNGDIYEGDFINGKYNGYGILTYKSGKRYEGEFKDDEFEGKGKKIYPDGERYEGNFMNGEYHGKGTWYYLNGDRLEGVWNNGCRNGKFIKIFKNGEKSIIEYKDDLKVNEQIIKNN
;
A
#
# COMPACT_ATOMS: atom_id res chain seq x y z
N MET A 1 -15.76 46.14 53.91
CA MET A 1 -14.99 45.00 53.36
C MET A 1 -15.88 44.40 52.33
N GLY A 2 -15.61 44.70 51.07
CA GLY A 2 -16.48 44.35 49.95
C GLY A 2 -16.30 42.90 49.53
N ASN A 3 -17.31 42.08 49.71
CA ASN A 3 -17.45 40.80 49.04
C ASN A 3 -18.06 41.06 47.68
N GLY A 4 -17.22 41.27 46.65
CA GLY A 4 -17.66 41.24 45.29
C GLY A 4 -18.02 39.81 44.92
N SER A 5 -19.32 39.53 44.80
CA SER A 5 -19.82 38.29 44.23
C SER A 5 -19.46 38.34 42.72
N VAL A 6 -18.44 37.62 42.34
CA VAL A 6 -18.13 37.40 40.95
C VAL A 6 -19.07 36.30 40.45
N CYS A 7 -19.90 36.61 39.45
CA CYS A 7 -20.55 35.58 38.63
C CYS A 7 -19.47 34.61 38.19
N ILE A 8 -19.51 33.36 38.67
CA ILE A 8 -18.55 32.34 38.25
C ILE A 8 -18.92 31.94 36.83
N ASN A 9 -18.28 32.61 35.87
CA ASN A 9 -18.46 32.34 34.46
C ASN A 9 -17.84 30.96 34.18
N SER A 10 -18.63 29.99 33.81
CA SER A 10 -18.18 28.64 33.49
C SER A 10 -17.32 28.62 32.20
N LYS A 11 -17.31 29.73 31.43
CA LYS A 11 -16.52 29.89 30.20
C LYS A 11 -15.01 30.00 30.41
N ASP A 12 -14.55 30.36 31.60
CA ASP A 12 -13.12 30.56 31.85
C ASP A 12 -12.28 29.27 31.79
N TYR A 13 -12.88 28.11 31.59
CA TYR A 13 -12.19 26.81 31.59
C TYR A 13 -12.32 26.00 30.29
N LEU A 14 -13.12 26.45 29.33
CA LEU A 14 -13.24 25.78 28.02
C LEU A 14 -12.35 26.38 26.93
N ASN A 15 -11.68 27.50 27.22
CA ASN A 15 -10.86 28.24 26.24
C ASN A 15 -9.45 27.68 26.02
N GLU A 16 -9.10 26.53 26.53
CA GLU A 16 -7.82 25.91 26.19
C GLU A 16 -7.99 24.83 25.13
N LYS A 17 -7.74 25.27 23.88
CA LYS A 17 -7.48 24.46 22.70
C LYS A 17 -8.67 23.64 22.17
N GLN A 18 -9.44 24.23 21.29
CA GLN A 18 -10.11 23.50 20.22
C GLN A 18 -9.04 22.83 19.37
N PHE A 19 -8.76 21.56 19.63
CA PHE A 19 -7.97 20.73 18.74
C PHE A 19 -8.87 20.20 17.63
N THR A 20 -8.95 20.91 16.53
CA THR A 20 -9.35 20.31 15.27
C THR A 20 -8.28 19.27 14.96
N LEU A 21 -8.66 18.00 14.76
CA LEU A 21 -7.79 17.01 14.15
C LEU A 21 -7.28 17.63 12.83
N GLN A 22 -6.05 18.17 12.82
CA GLN A 22 -5.35 18.37 11.57
C GLN A 22 -4.97 16.98 11.11
N TYR A 23 -5.82 16.42 10.24
CA TYR A 23 -5.47 15.20 9.54
C TYR A 23 -4.22 15.51 8.72
N PRO A 24 -3.15 14.72 8.85
CA PRO A 24 -1.99 14.87 7.99
C PRO A 24 -2.52 14.79 6.55
N ASN A 25 -2.10 15.73 5.72
CA ASN A 25 -2.44 15.73 4.30
C ASN A 25 -1.95 14.39 3.73
N HIS A 26 -2.88 13.53 3.37
CA HIS A 26 -2.55 12.34 2.58
C HIS A 26 -1.71 12.81 1.39
N SER A 27 -0.69 12.05 1.04
CA SER A 27 0.13 12.38 -0.12
C SER A 27 -0.78 12.60 -1.34
N LYS A 28 -0.39 13.51 -2.24
CA LYS A 28 -1.18 13.79 -3.45
C LYS A 28 -1.49 12.54 -4.28
N GLU A 29 -0.73 11.47 -4.09
CA GLU A 29 -0.93 10.17 -4.73
C GLU A 29 -2.02 9.34 -4.03
N GLU A 30 -2.10 9.36 -2.71
CA GLU A 30 -3.21 8.72 -1.98
C GLU A 30 -4.55 9.41 -2.31
N GLN A 31 -4.59 10.74 -2.37
CA GLN A 31 -5.79 11.48 -2.80
C GLN A 31 -6.21 11.14 -4.25
N LYS A 32 -5.26 10.88 -5.15
CA LYS A 32 -5.54 10.41 -6.52
C LYS A 32 -6.06 8.98 -6.59
N LEU A 33 -5.56 8.09 -5.73
CA LEU A 33 -6.06 6.72 -5.61
C LEU A 33 -7.50 6.70 -5.09
N TYR A 34 -7.84 7.56 -4.13
CA TYR A 34 -9.20 7.69 -3.61
C TYR A 34 -10.19 8.23 -4.64
N SER A 35 -9.80 9.25 -5.42
CA SER A 35 -10.67 9.80 -6.47
C SER A 35 -10.90 8.84 -7.63
N ASN A 36 -9.94 7.98 -7.95
CA ASN A 36 -10.07 6.97 -9.00
C ASN A 36 -10.88 5.74 -8.56
N ASN A 37 -10.85 5.37 -7.28
CA ASN A 37 -11.65 4.25 -6.76
C ASN A 37 -13.14 4.61 -6.58
N LEU A 38 -13.47 5.86 -6.28
CA LEU A 38 -14.86 6.31 -6.20
C LEU A 38 -15.54 6.36 -7.57
N ASN A 39 -14.80 6.61 -8.64
CA ASN A 39 -15.36 6.66 -10.01
C ASN A 39 -15.44 5.29 -10.69
N ASN A 40 -14.75 4.25 -10.20
CA ASN A 40 -14.76 2.91 -10.80
C ASN A 40 -15.80 1.94 -10.20
N ASN A 41 -16.45 2.29 -9.10
CA ASN A 41 -17.47 1.42 -8.49
C ASN A 41 -18.88 1.60 -9.06
N TYR A 42 -19.10 2.45 -10.07
CA TYR A 42 -20.42 2.67 -10.66
C TYR A 42 -20.64 2.10 -12.07
N TYR A 43 -19.63 1.52 -12.74
CA TYR A 43 -19.82 0.84 -14.02
C TYR A 43 -18.92 -0.38 -14.15
N ASN A 44 -19.56 -1.54 -14.21
CA ASN A 44 -19.26 -2.77 -14.91
C ASN A 44 -19.23 -4.05 -14.08
N ASN A 45 -20.43 -4.55 -13.84
CA ASN A 45 -20.71 -5.98 -13.87
C ASN A 45 -20.90 -6.37 -15.34
N THR A 46 -19.88 -6.85 -16.01
CA THR A 46 -20.02 -7.76 -17.16
C THR A 46 -18.75 -8.60 -17.30
N ASN A 47 -18.97 -9.90 -17.33
CA ASN A 47 -18.02 -10.98 -17.60
C ASN A 47 -17.07 -10.69 -18.76
N GLN A 48 -15.76 -10.72 -18.51
CA GLN A 48 -14.79 -11.18 -19.50
C GLN A 48 -13.58 -11.81 -18.80
N THR A 49 -13.51 -13.11 -18.89
CA THR A 49 -12.33 -13.95 -18.64
C THR A 49 -11.25 -13.58 -19.67
N ASN A 50 -10.18 -12.92 -19.23
CA ASN A 50 -9.02 -12.69 -20.07
C ASN A 50 -8.02 -13.84 -19.90
N ASN A 51 -8.02 -14.74 -20.86
CA ASN A 51 -7.00 -15.79 -21.02
C ASN A 51 -5.67 -15.14 -21.43
N ILE A 52 -4.65 -15.29 -20.56
CA ILE A 52 -3.25 -14.98 -20.90
C ILE A 52 -2.68 -16.20 -21.61
N ILE A 53 -2.27 -16.00 -22.83
CA ILE A 53 -1.78 -17.05 -23.74
C ILE A 53 -0.28 -16.81 -24.02
N TYR A 54 0.56 -17.85 -23.90
CA TYR A 54 2.00 -17.82 -24.16
C TYR A 54 2.35 -18.43 -25.52
N PRO A 55 3.35 -17.95 -26.25
CA PRO A 55 3.68 -18.51 -27.56
C PRO A 55 4.40 -19.86 -27.43
N ASN A 56 3.80 -20.90 -27.98
CA ASN A 56 4.46 -22.16 -28.27
C ASN A 56 5.24 -22.06 -29.59
N TYR A 57 6.56 -22.08 -29.52
CA TYR A 57 7.42 -21.85 -30.68
C TYR A 57 7.54 -23.03 -31.69
N TYR A 58 6.76 -24.11 -31.54
CA TYR A 58 6.94 -25.29 -32.38
C TYR A 58 5.68 -25.97 -32.89
N ASN A 59 4.56 -25.29 -33.09
CA ASN A 59 3.57 -25.75 -34.06
C ASN A 59 2.62 -24.63 -34.48
N ASN A 60 2.60 -24.38 -35.77
CA ASN A 60 1.61 -23.64 -36.56
C ASN A 60 0.63 -22.70 -35.88
N SER A 61 0.79 -21.42 -36.22
CA SER A 61 -0.25 -20.40 -36.26
C SER A 61 -1.10 -20.21 -35.01
N ASN A 62 -0.57 -19.45 -34.05
CA ASN A 62 -1.36 -18.46 -33.29
C ASN A 62 -0.44 -17.73 -32.32
N PHE A 63 -0.09 -16.50 -32.68
CA PHE A 63 0.65 -15.61 -31.82
C PHE A 63 -0.23 -15.13 -30.68
N ILE A 64 0.27 -15.25 -29.48
CA ILE A 64 -0.37 -14.74 -28.30
C ILE A 64 0.48 -13.63 -27.73
N THR A 65 -0.07 -12.43 -27.82
CA THR A 65 0.55 -11.19 -27.37
C THR A 65 0.12 -10.96 -25.91
N ILE A 66 1.09 -10.95 -24.99
CA ILE A 66 0.84 -10.44 -23.64
C ILE A 66 0.63 -8.94 -23.77
N ASN A 67 -0.60 -8.49 -23.60
CA ASN A 67 -0.92 -7.07 -23.62
C ASN A 67 -0.48 -6.43 -22.29
N SER A 68 0.80 -6.03 -22.21
CA SER A 68 1.38 -5.29 -21.10
C SER A 68 0.84 -3.85 -20.96
N ARG A 69 -0.16 -3.48 -21.78
CA ARG A 69 -0.65 -2.09 -21.89
C ARG A 69 -1.50 -1.56 -20.71
N LYS A 70 -1.77 -2.34 -19.67
CA LYS A 70 -2.58 -1.85 -18.55
C LYS A 70 -1.81 -1.22 -17.39
N TRP A 71 -0.46 -1.23 -17.43
CA TRP A 71 0.36 -0.76 -16.30
C TRP A 71 1.13 0.54 -16.55
N PHE A 72 1.05 1.15 -17.75
CA PHE A 72 1.92 2.29 -18.06
C PHE A 72 1.19 3.41 -18.80
N LYS A 73 0.86 4.48 -18.11
CA LYS A 73 0.79 5.83 -18.66
C LYS A 73 1.30 6.83 -17.64
N ALA A 74 2.55 7.26 -17.78
CA ALA A 74 3.00 8.61 -17.46
C ALA A 74 4.34 8.87 -18.17
N ALA A 75 4.44 10.01 -18.82
CA ALA A 75 5.54 10.47 -19.67
C ALA A 75 6.68 11.13 -18.85
N PRO A 76 7.88 11.39 -19.45
CA PRO A 76 9.15 11.47 -18.77
C PRO A 76 9.57 12.87 -18.36
N LYS A 77 10.41 12.99 -17.31
CA LYS A 77 11.39 14.07 -17.14
C LYS A 77 12.75 13.53 -16.69
N LYS A 78 13.78 14.19 -17.25
CA LYS A 78 15.21 13.90 -17.27
C LYS A 78 15.87 13.89 -15.88
N GLY A 79 16.86 12.99 -15.74
CA GLY A 79 18.16 13.25 -15.09
C GLY A 79 18.35 12.62 -13.74
N THR A 80 19.21 11.62 -13.67
CA THR A 80 20.51 11.61 -13.00
C THR A 80 20.98 10.17 -12.77
N ASP A 81 22.25 9.99 -12.90
CA ASP A 81 23.04 8.80 -13.04
C ASP A 81 22.87 7.74 -11.96
N SER A 82 22.67 6.49 -12.38
CA SER A 82 22.78 5.26 -11.58
C SER A 82 24.15 4.61 -11.85
N PRO A 83 24.84 4.09 -10.84
CA PRO A 83 26.17 3.50 -10.99
C PRO A 83 26.09 2.03 -11.47
N PHE A 84 25.67 1.81 -12.69
CA PHE A 84 25.92 0.56 -13.41
C PHE A 84 26.56 0.92 -14.73
N THR A 85 27.87 0.84 -14.72
CA THR A 85 28.73 1.02 -15.89
C THR A 85 28.28 0.11 -17.02
N ASN A 86 28.08 0.74 -18.17
CA ASN A 86 27.91 0.15 -19.48
C ASN A 86 29.03 -0.83 -19.78
N SER A 87 28.74 -2.13 -19.79
CA SER A 87 29.46 -3.06 -20.63
C SER A 87 28.63 -3.27 -21.90
N VAL A 88 28.72 -2.33 -22.81
CA VAL A 88 28.39 -2.56 -24.21
C VAL A 88 29.45 -3.50 -24.74
N PHE A 89 29.14 -4.77 -24.85
CA PHE A 89 30.00 -5.69 -25.58
C PHE A 89 29.93 -5.36 -27.06
N ASN A 90 31.03 -4.79 -27.57
CA ASN A 90 31.31 -4.70 -28.98
C ASN A 90 31.51 -6.13 -29.51
N TYR A 91 30.53 -6.66 -30.23
CA TYR A 91 30.67 -7.89 -31.01
C TYR A 91 31.30 -7.59 -32.38
N LYS A 92 32.57 -7.34 -32.37
CA LYS A 92 33.44 -7.53 -33.52
C LYS A 92 34.82 -7.94 -32.99
N GLU A 93 35.33 -9.06 -33.53
CA GLU A 93 36.69 -9.56 -33.28
C GLU A 93 36.86 -10.31 -31.93
N ASP A 94 36.65 -11.66 -31.98
CA ASP A 94 37.45 -12.67 -31.27
C ASP A 94 36.94 -14.08 -31.62
N LEU A 95 37.08 -14.47 -32.90
CA LEU A 95 36.77 -15.84 -33.36
C LEU A 95 37.89 -16.50 -34.17
N ASP A 96 39.10 -15.95 -34.17
CA ASP A 96 40.17 -16.46 -35.05
C ASP A 96 41.40 -17.10 -34.35
N SER A 97 41.38 -17.45 -33.06
CA SER A 97 42.61 -17.91 -32.44
C SER A 97 42.65 -19.27 -31.75
N GLU A 98 41.66 -20.14 -31.87
CA GLU A 98 41.79 -21.50 -31.30
C GLU A 98 41.26 -22.61 -32.22
N LEU A 99 41.89 -22.83 -33.38
CA LEU A 99 41.73 -24.07 -34.17
C LEU A 99 42.98 -24.39 -34.98
N SER A 100 43.99 -24.91 -34.34
CA SER A 100 44.99 -25.73 -34.99
C SER A 100 45.32 -26.95 -34.15
N GLN A 101 45.24 -28.09 -34.79
CA GLN A 101 45.70 -29.44 -34.44
C GLN A 101 44.60 -30.41 -33.95
N THR A 102 44.15 -31.26 -34.83
CA THR A 102 44.35 -32.74 -34.79
C THR A 102 43.76 -33.44 -36.01
N GLU A 103 44.64 -33.96 -36.78
CA GLU A 103 44.81 -35.22 -37.54
C GLU A 103 43.61 -35.99 -38.12
N ASN A 104 43.69 -36.13 -39.45
CA ASN A 104 43.41 -37.28 -40.32
C ASN A 104 42.82 -38.55 -39.72
N ARG A 105 41.59 -38.90 -40.14
CA ARG A 105 41.22 -40.30 -40.45
C ARG A 105 40.26 -40.35 -41.64
N ASN A 106 40.66 -41.19 -42.62
CA ASN A 106 39.96 -41.54 -43.85
C ASN A 106 38.47 -41.82 -43.64
N THR A 107 37.63 -41.06 -44.31
CA THR A 107 36.24 -41.45 -44.60
C THR A 107 36.00 -41.25 -46.10
N ASN A 108 35.47 -42.29 -46.73
CA ASN A 108 35.06 -42.28 -48.17
C ASN A 108 34.09 -41.12 -48.41
N ILE A 109 34.56 -40.05 -48.97
CA ILE A 109 33.81 -38.92 -49.45
C ILE A 109 33.37 -39.24 -50.90
N LEU A 110 32.03 -39.44 -51.05
CA LEU A 110 31.44 -39.35 -52.39
C LEU A 110 31.45 -37.87 -52.79
N SER A 111 32.50 -37.52 -53.51
CA SER A 111 32.64 -36.26 -54.23
C SER A 111 31.61 -36.15 -55.31
N LYS A 112 30.87 -35.03 -55.34
CA LYS A 112 30.66 -34.14 -56.48
C LYS A 112 29.31 -33.47 -56.48
N ASN A 113 29.32 -32.26 -56.01
CA ASN A 113 28.88 -31.08 -56.76
C ASN A 113 29.45 -29.84 -56.03
N ILE A 114 30.75 -29.68 -56.11
CA ILE A 114 31.45 -28.51 -55.59
C ILE A 114 31.56 -27.53 -56.78
N ASN A 115 30.69 -26.56 -56.85
CA ASN A 115 30.95 -25.32 -57.58
C ASN A 115 31.95 -24.49 -56.72
N ASN A 116 32.71 -23.59 -57.37
CA ASN A 116 33.78 -22.77 -56.77
C ASN A 116 33.54 -22.03 -55.45
N ASN A 117 32.45 -22.34 -54.69
CA ASN A 117 32.07 -21.71 -53.44
C ASN A 117 31.86 -22.70 -52.29
N ASN A 118 32.44 -23.88 -52.27
CA ASN A 118 32.39 -24.90 -51.21
C ASN A 118 30.98 -25.29 -50.67
N PHE A 119 29.90 -24.93 -51.40
CA PHE A 119 28.52 -25.27 -50.99
C PHE A 119 28.05 -26.60 -51.56
N ILE A 120 27.40 -27.38 -50.73
CA ILE A 120 26.66 -28.56 -51.13
C ILE A 120 25.18 -28.15 -51.25
N PHE A 121 24.59 -28.35 -52.41
CA PHE A 121 23.18 -28.11 -52.67
C PHE A 121 22.37 -29.30 -52.19
N LEU A 122 21.40 -29.04 -51.30
CA LEU A 122 20.49 -30.01 -50.78
C LEU A 122 19.13 -29.93 -51.49
N PRO A 123 18.24 -30.92 -51.35
CA PRO A 123 16.88 -30.84 -51.88
C PRO A 123 16.16 -29.56 -51.46
N PHE A 124 15.22 -29.08 -52.27
CA PHE A 124 14.40 -27.89 -52.03
C PHE A 124 15.13 -26.53 -52.05
N GLY A 125 16.39 -26.49 -52.57
CA GLY A 125 17.13 -25.25 -52.71
C GLY A 125 17.95 -24.84 -51.50
N ASP A 126 18.02 -25.65 -50.49
CA ASP A 126 18.87 -25.44 -49.33
C ASP A 126 20.35 -25.59 -49.67
N LYS A 127 21.23 -24.95 -48.89
CA LYS A 127 22.68 -25.01 -49.08
C LYS A 127 23.35 -25.38 -47.75
N TYR A 128 24.40 -26.16 -47.84
CA TYR A 128 25.21 -26.51 -46.69
C TYR A 128 26.71 -26.40 -47.00
N GLU A 129 27.43 -25.87 -46.05
CA GLU A 129 28.88 -25.77 -46.03
C GLU A 129 29.40 -26.55 -44.81
N GLY A 130 30.16 -27.63 -45.03
CA GLY A 130 30.67 -28.50 -43.97
C GLY A 130 30.67 -29.98 -44.34
N ASP A 131 30.88 -30.83 -43.35
CA ASP A 131 31.00 -32.28 -43.51
C ASP A 131 29.65 -32.92 -43.80
N ILE A 132 29.65 -33.96 -44.63
CA ILE A 132 28.46 -34.77 -44.98
C ILE A 132 28.72 -36.22 -44.57
N TYR A 133 27.73 -36.84 -43.94
CA TYR A 133 27.72 -38.28 -43.70
C TYR A 133 26.34 -38.83 -44.10
N ASN A 134 26.36 -39.93 -44.90
CA ASN A 134 25.12 -40.53 -45.44
C ASN A 134 24.20 -39.52 -46.15
N ASN A 135 24.76 -38.61 -46.98
CA ASN A 135 24.08 -37.55 -47.69
C ASN A 135 23.32 -36.53 -46.79
N LYS A 136 23.71 -36.40 -45.54
CA LYS A 136 23.14 -35.44 -44.58
C LYS A 136 24.25 -34.59 -43.97
N PRO A 137 23.96 -33.32 -43.61
CA PRO A 137 24.84 -32.50 -42.79
C PRO A 137 25.35 -33.26 -41.58
N HIS A 138 26.66 -33.26 -41.35
CA HIS A 138 27.31 -33.93 -40.22
C HIS A 138 28.56 -33.15 -39.83
N GLY A 139 29.02 -33.29 -38.57
CA GLY A 139 30.18 -32.56 -38.08
C GLY A 139 29.93 -31.06 -37.98
N LYS A 140 31.01 -30.25 -38.11
CA LYS A 140 30.90 -28.79 -38.10
C LYS A 140 30.45 -28.28 -39.45
N GLY A 141 29.52 -27.30 -39.45
CA GLY A 141 29.08 -26.71 -40.69
C GLY A 141 28.05 -25.58 -40.53
N LYS A 142 27.65 -25.06 -41.70
CA LYS A 142 26.68 -23.98 -41.78
C LYS A 142 25.61 -24.33 -42.83
N TYR A 143 24.39 -24.32 -42.41
CA TYR A 143 23.19 -24.64 -43.19
C TYR A 143 22.44 -23.37 -43.52
N TYR A 144 22.04 -23.21 -44.76
CA TYR A 144 21.24 -22.11 -45.26
C TYR A 144 19.96 -22.68 -45.89
N SER A 145 18.82 -22.41 -45.26
CA SER A 145 17.53 -22.77 -45.85
C SER A 145 17.18 -21.87 -47.03
N ALA A 146 16.50 -22.41 -48.02
CA ALA A 146 15.91 -21.63 -49.10
C ALA A 146 14.92 -20.55 -48.61
N THR A 147 14.37 -20.70 -47.42
CA THR A 147 13.49 -19.72 -46.75
C THR A 147 14.25 -18.59 -46.04
N GLY A 148 15.61 -18.68 -45.96
CA GLY A 148 16.45 -17.66 -45.32
C GLY A 148 16.84 -17.94 -43.87
N GLU A 149 16.47 -19.09 -43.31
CA GLU A 149 16.98 -19.53 -42.01
C GLU A 149 18.46 -19.94 -42.12
N ILE A 150 19.27 -19.61 -41.11
CA ILE A 150 20.69 -19.99 -41.04
C ILE A 150 20.91 -20.75 -39.73
N ARG A 151 21.57 -21.94 -39.84
CA ARG A 151 22.00 -22.74 -38.69
C ARG A 151 23.52 -22.96 -38.82
N GLU A 152 24.24 -22.74 -37.74
CA GLU A 152 25.70 -22.89 -37.68
C GLU A 152 26.09 -23.68 -36.43
N GLY A 153 26.97 -24.64 -36.52
CA GLY A 153 27.43 -25.44 -35.40
C GLY A 153 27.73 -26.88 -35.75
N THR A 154 27.51 -27.81 -34.82
CA THR A 154 27.74 -29.23 -34.98
C THR A 154 26.46 -29.92 -35.41
N PHE A 155 26.51 -30.68 -36.51
CA PHE A 155 25.36 -31.43 -37.05
C PHE A 155 25.53 -32.93 -36.84
N ILE A 156 24.44 -33.61 -36.55
CA ILE A 156 24.34 -35.07 -36.54
C ILE A 156 23.10 -35.46 -37.34
N ASN A 157 23.31 -36.24 -38.44
CA ASN A 157 22.25 -36.71 -39.31
C ASN A 157 21.32 -35.61 -39.85
N GLY A 158 21.87 -34.44 -40.12
CA GLY A 158 21.12 -33.29 -40.68
C GLY A 158 20.50 -32.35 -39.67
N GLN A 159 20.61 -32.64 -38.39
CA GLN A 159 20.08 -31.81 -37.30
C GLN A 159 21.24 -31.18 -36.50
N LEU A 160 21.05 -29.96 -36.03
CA LEU A 160 22.00 -29.29 -35.13
C LEU A 160 22.01 -30.01 -33.77
N ASN A 161 23.18 -30.50 -33.38
CA ASN A 161 23.42 -31.21 -32.12
C ASN A 161 24.76 -30.77 -31.53
N GLY A 162 24.74 -30.26 -30.28
CA GLY A 162 25.90 -29.65 -29.62
C GLY A 162 25.87 -28.13 -29.72
N LYS A 163 27.04 -27.48 -29.58
CA LYS A 163 27.13 -26.00 -29.65
C LYS A 163 26.79 -25.50 -31.03
N GLY A 164 25.93 -24.46 -31.07
CA GLY A 164 25.52 -23.87 -32.34
C GLY A 164 24.72 -22.59 -32.19
N LYS A 165 24.29 -22.08 -33.36
CA LYS A 165 23.53 -20.86 -33.50
C LYS A 165 22.46 -21.01 -34.59
N ILE A 166 21.27 -20.49 -34.34
CA ILE A 166 20.17 -20.47 -35.31
C ILE A 166 19.69 -19.02 -35.47
N HIS A 167 19.59 -18.59 -36.74
CA HIS A 167 18.94 -17.34 -37.12
C HIS A 167 17.68 -17.65 -37.91
N LEU A 168 16.53 -17.40 -37.32
CA LEU A 168 15.24 -17.59 -37.97
C LEU A 168 14.83 -16.35 -38.79
N THR A 169 14.03 -16.54 -39.82
CA THR A 169 13.53 -15.47 -40.69
C THR A 169 12.66 -14.44 -40.00
N ASN A 170 12.05 -14.81 -38.87
CA ASN A 170 11.28 -13.90 -38.02
C ASN A 170 12.16 -13.04 -37.10
N GLY A 171 13.50 -13.08 -37.25
CA GLY A 171 14.46 -12.31 -36.45
C GLY A 171 14.82 -12.93 -35.09
N LEU A 172 14.32 -14.14 -34.78
CA LEU A 172 14.74 -14.86 -33.58
C LEU A 172 16.15 -15.46 -33.79
N CYS A 173 17.09 -15.12 -32.91
CA CYS A 173 18.41 -15.70 -32.81
C CYS A 173 18.48 -16.57 -31.56
N LEU A 174 19.01 -17.81 -31.74
CA LEU A 174 19.24 -18.78 -30.68
C LEU A 174 20.72 -19.15 -30.68
N GLU A 175 21.35 -19.21 -29.50
CA GLU A 175 22.75 -19.58 -29.34
C GLU A 175 22.92 -20.43 -28.08
N GLY A 176 23.68 -21.54 -28.18
CA GLY A 176 23.90 -22.44 -27.04
C GLY A 176 24.06 -23.88 -27.42
N ASN A 177 23.63 -24.80 -26.58
CA ASN A 177 23.65 -26.23 -26.84
C ASN A 177 22.32 -26.67 -27.46
N PHE A 178 22.40 -27.47 -28.52
CA PHE A 178 21.24 -27.99 -29.25
C PHE A 178 21.16 -29.51 -29.14
N ILE A 179 19.94 -30.01 -29.08
CA ILE A 179 19.61 -31.43 -29.25
C ILE A 179 18.50 -31.50 -30.31
N ASN A 180 18.77 -32.12 -31.45
CA ASN A 180 17.81 -32.26 -32.54
C ASN A 180 17.17 -30.92 -32.94
N ASP A 181 18.00 -29.89 -33.23
CA ASP A 181 17.61 -28.53 -33.63
C ASP A 181 16.92 -27.70 -32.52
N LYS A 182 16.76 -28.24 -31.31
CA LYS A 182 16.17 -27.53 -30.19
C LYS A 182 17.22 -27.11 -29.17
N LEU A 183 17.15 -25.89 -28.68
CA LEU A 183 18.04 -25.40 -27.63
C LEU A 183 17.78 -26.14 -26.33
N ASN A 184 18.82 -26.72 -25.72
CA ASN A 184 18.78 -27.49 -24.50
C ASN A 184 19.97 -27.16 -23.60
N GLY A 185 19.75 -27.02 -22.28
CA GLY A 185 20.77 -26.55 -21.33
C GLY A 185 20.98 -25.03 -21.44
N GLU A 186 22.19 -24.57 -21.12
CA GLU A 186 22.55 -23.16 -21.16
C GLU A 186 22.53 -22.60 -22.55
N GLY A 187 21.87 -21.44 -22.72
CA GLY A 187 21.78 -20.77 -24.01
C GLY A 187 21.27 -19.35 -23.92
N LYS A 188 21.18 -18.72 -25.10
CA LYS A 188 20.73 -17.35 -25.30
C LYS A 188 19.69 -17.29 -26.41
N SER A 189 18.64 -16.53 -26.22
CA SER A 189 17.66 -16.16 -27.25
C SER A 189 17.52 -14.65 -27.35
N ILE A 190 17.49 -14.14 -28.60
CA ILE A 190 17.21 -12.71 -28.90
C ILE A 190 16.09 -12.67 -29.91
N ASN A 191 14.97 -11.99 -29.61
CA ASN A 191 13.90 -11.84 -30.58
C ASN A 191 13.96 -10.48 -31.31
N ILE A 192 13.15 -10.33 -32.34
CA ILE A 192 13.11 -9.11 -33.16
C ILE A 192 12.73 -7.85 -32.38
N ASN A 193 12.00 -8.00 -31.26
CA ASN A 193 11.58 -6.88 -30.39
C ASN A 193 12.67 -6.49 -29.39
N GLY A 194 13.86 -7.09 -29.46
CA GLY A 194 14.99 -6.81 -28.57
C GLY A 194 14.86 -7.47 -27.20
N GLU A 195 13.94 -8.43 -27.02
CA GLU A 195 13.89 -9.25 -25.83
C GLU A 195 15.06 -10.23 -25.81
N ILE A 196 15.80 -10.30 -24.71
CA ILE A 196 16.98 -11.16 -24.54
C ILE A 196 16.74 -12.06 -23.34
N TYR A 197 16.89 -13.37 -23.54
CA TYR A 197 16.94 -14.32 -22.44
C TYR A 197 18.28 -15.06 -22.46
N GLU A 198 18.92 -15.16 -21.32
CA GLU A 198 20.13 -15.94 -21.06
C GLU A 198 19.88 -16.89 -19.90
N GLY A 199 20.03 -18.19 -20.10
CA GLY A 199 19.77 -19.19 -19.08
C GLY A 199 19.47 -20.57 -19.64
N GLU A 200 18.80 -21.38 -18.84
CA GLU A 200 18.53 -22.77 -19.17
C GLU A 200 17.31 -22.91 -20.10
N PHE A 201 17.41 -23.91 -20.99
CA PHE A 201 16.35 -24.28 -21.93
C PHE A 201 16.10 -25.79 -21.88
N ILE A 202 14.85 -26.19 -22.07
CA ILE A 202 14.43 -27.56 -22.33
C ILE A 202 13.59 -27.54 -23.59
N ASP A 203 13.98 -28.31 -24.61
CA ASP A 203 13.30 -28.41 -25.92
C ASP A 203 12.99 -27.04 -26.57
N GLY A 204 13.90 -26.07 -26.42
CA GLY A 204 13.76 -24.72 -26.96
C GLY A 204 12.89 -23.77 -26.10
N ILE A 205 12.37 -24.23 -24.98
CA ILE A 205 11.57 -23.43 -24.06
C ILE A 205 12.44 -23.02 -22.85
N ARG A 206 12.38 -21.76 -22.42
CA ARG A 206 13.04 -21.25 -21.21
C ARG A 206 12.59 -22.10 -20.01
N ASN A 207 13.53 -22.74 -19.32
CA ASN A 207 13.21 -23.65 -18.23
C ASN A 207 14.44 -23.81 -17.33
N GLY A 208 14.31 -23.51 -16.04
CA GLY A 208 15.42 -23.46 -15.10
C GLY A 208 15.87 -22.03 -14.80
N LYS A 209 17.10 -21.85 -14.34
CA LYS A 209 17.64 -20.52 -13.98
C LYS A 209 17.89 -19.68 -15.21
N GLY A 210 17.55 -18.39 -15.14
CA GLY A 210 17.79 -17.48 -16.26
C GLY A 210 17.58 -16.02 -15.92
N LYS A 211 18.00 -15.18 -16.89
CA LYS A 211 17.85 -13.72 -16.91
C LYS A 211 17.14 -13.32 -18.18
N LEU A 212 16.06 -12.55 -18.02
CA LEU A 212 15.27 -12.01 -19.11
C LEU A 212 15.36 -10.48 -19.11
N VAL A 213 15.74 -9.90 -20.23
CA VAL A 213 15.55 -8.48 -20.51
C VAL A 213 14.38 -8.36 -21.47
N CYS A 214 13.28 -7.78 -21.02
CA CYS A 214 12.08 -7.60 -21.82
C CYS A 214 12.26 -6.48 -22.86
N SER A 215 11.43 -6.44 -23.89
CA SER A 215 11.43 -5.40 -24.92
C SER A 215 11.24 -3.98 -24.38
N ASN A 216 10.55 -3.83 -23.25
CA ASN A 216 10.36 -2.56 -22.53
C ASN A 216 11.54 -2.21 -21.59
N GLN A 217 12.63 -3.02 -21.60
CA GLN A 217 13.83 -2.91 -20.76
C GLN A 217 13.65 -3.32 -19.29
N ASP A 218 12.52 -3.90 -18.90
CA ASP A 218 12.38 -4.56 -17.62
C ASP A 218 13.25 -5.81 -17.57
N ARG A 219 13.79 -6.13 -16.39
CA ARG A 219 14.69 -7.28 -16.19
C ARG A 219 14.08 -8.22 -15.18
N LEU A 220 14.13 -9.50 -15.48
CA LEU A 220 13.74 -10.57 -14.57
C LEU A 220 14.92 -11.53 -14.39
N GLU A 221 15.14 -11.99 -13.17
CA GLU A 221 16.14 -12.98 -12.83
C GLU A 221 15.53 -13.99 -11.85
N GLY A 222 15.57 -15.27 -12.16
CA GLY A 222 14.99 -16.30 -11.32
C GLY A 222 14.88 -17.64 -12.00
N ASN A 223 13.99 -18.48 -11.51
CA ASN A 223 13.67 -19.76 -12.11
C ASN A 223 12.53 -19.60 -13.11
N PHE A 224 12.65 -20.20 -14.27
CA PHE A 224 11.62 -20.20 -15.31
C PHE A 224 11.04 -21.60 -15.45
N VAL A 225 9.75 -21.69 -15.65
CA VAL A 225 9.02 -22.92 -15.93
C VAL A 225 8.14 -22.67 -17.14
N ASN A 226 8.33 -23.43 -18.21
CA ASN A 226 7.59 -23.27 -19.46
C ASN A 226 7.59 -21.82 -20.00
N GLY A 227 8.72 -21.12 -19.86
CA GLY A 227 8.91 -19.77 -20.38
C GLY A 227 8.51 -18.63 -19.43
N VAL A 228 7.98 -18.94 -18.25
CA VAL A 228 7.46 -17.99 -17.27
C VAL A 228 8.28 -18.06 -15.99
N ILE A 229 8.56 -16.92 -15.36
CA ILE A 229 9.23 -16.89 -14.06
C ILE A 229 8.32 -17.47 -12.98
N GLU A 230 8.87 -18.38 -12.16
CA GLU A 230 8.19 -19.12 -11.10
C GLU A 230 9.06 -19.24 -9.85
N GLY A 231 8.45 -19.23 -8.64
CA GLY A 231 9.18 -19.32 -7.38
C GLY A 231 9.98 -18.06 -7.08
N LYS A 232 11.12 -18.19 -6.43
CA LYS A 232 11.94 -17.04 -6.02
C LYS A 232 12.62 -16.37 -7.21
N GLY A 233 12.54 -15.04 -7.27
CA GLY A 233 13.14 -14.24 -8.33
C GLY A 233 13.19 -12.75 -8.01
N LYS A 234 13.74 -12.00 -8.98
CA LYS A 234 13.88 -10.55 -8.95
C LYS A 234 13.31 -9.94 -10.21
N MET A 235 12.69 -8.78 -10.07
CA MET A 235 12.25 -7.94 -11.18
C MET A 235 12.76 -6.52 -10.95
N ILE A 236 13.37 -5.95 -11.99
CA ILE A 236 13.79 -4.55 -12.01
C ILE A 236 13.13 -3.92 -13.22
N LYS A 237 12.26 -2.97 -13.01
CA LYS A 237 11.65 -2.22 -14.10
C LYS A 237 12.58 -1.14 -14.62
N LYS A 238 12.38 -0.77 -15.88
CA LYS A 238 13.13 0.32 -16.52
C LYS A 238 13.12 1.63 -15.72
N ASP A 239 12.05 1.93 -15.03
CA ASP A 239 11.87 3.17 -14.25
C ASP A 239 12.46 3.11 -12.85
N GLY A 240 13.11 1.99 -12.48
CA GLY A 240 13.80 1.78 -11.20
C GLY A 240 12.97 1.07 -10.14
N GLU A 241 11.68 0.76 -10.37
CA GLU A 241 10.97 -0.12 -9.45
C GLU A 241 11.66 -1.48 -9.35
N PHE A 242 11.74 -1.99 -8.13
CA PHE A 242 12.37 -3.26 -7.81
C PHE A 242 11.41 -4.15 -7.04
N TYR A 243 11.42 -5.45 -7.37
CA TYR A 243 10.75 -6.48 -6.60
C TYR A 243 11.70 -7.68 -6.41
N GLU A 244 11.76 -8.22 -5.20
CA GLU A 244 12.43 -9.48 -4.88
C GLU A 244 11.51 -10.31 -3.98
N GLY A 245 11.15 -11.52 -4.43
CA GLY A 245 10.21 -12.36 -3.72
C GLY A 245 9.77 -13.56 -4.53
N GLU A 246 8.59 -14.05 -4.22
CA GLU A 246 7.98 -15.18 -4.92
C GLU A 246 7.22 -14.73 -6.16
N PHE A 247 7.27 -15.57 -7.20
CA PHE A 247 6.50 -15.40 -8.44
C PHE A 247 5.62 -16.62 -8.68
N LYS A 248 4.43 -16.38 -9.18
CA LYS A 248 3.51 -17.39 -9.67
C LYS A 248 2.91 -16.94 -10.98
N ASN A 249 3.02 -17.80 -12.02
CA ASN A 249 2.56 -17.47 -13.37
C ASN A 249 3.10 -16.12 -13.89
N GLY A 250 4.34 -15.75 -13.53
CA GLY A 250 4.96 -14.50 -13.95
C GLY A 250 4.60 -13.25 -13.10
N PHE A 251 3.76 -13.38 -12.08
CA PHE A 251 3.35 -12.28 -11.21
C PHE A 251 3.94 -12.42 -9.79
N PRO A 252 4.35 -11.30 -9.15
CA PRO A 252 4.65 -11.28 -7.73
C PRO A 252 3.54 -11.90 -6.89
N CYS A 253 3.89 -12.85 -6.02
CA CYS A 253 2.98 -13.51 -5.10
C CYS A 253 3.70 -13.87 -3.79
N GLY A 254 2.96 -14.34 -2.77
CA GLY A 254 3.56 -14.74 -1.50
C GLY A 254 4.38 -13.63 -0.86
N GLN A 255 5.47 -13.98 -0.18
CA GLN A 255 6.34 -13.03 0.49
C GLN A 255 7.31 -12.35 -0.49
N GLY A 256 7.44 -11.02 -0.35
CA GLY A 256 8.38 -10.24 -1.16
C GLY A 256 8.64 -8.85 -0.63
N ILE A 257 9.67 -8.22 -1.19
CA ILE A 257 10.05 -6.82 -0.95
C ILE A 257 9.90 -6.08 -2.26
N LYS A 258 9.17 -4.99 -2.22
CA LYS A 258 9.03 -4.07 -3.36
C LYS A 258 9.54 -2.68 -2.99
N LYS A 259 10.40 -2.12 -3.83
CA LYS A 259 10.82 -0.71 -3.76
C LYS A 259 10.18 0.02 -4.93
N TYR A 260 9.49 1.09 -4.62
CA TYR A 260 8.81 1.91 -5.60
C TYR A 260 9.74 2.96 -6.18
N LYS A 261 9.35 3.53 -7.30
CA LYS A 261 10.10 4.58 -7.97
C LYS A 261 10.28 5.85 -7.11
N ASP A 262 9.34 6.15 -6.23
CA ASP A 262 9.41 7.27 -5.30
C ASP A 262 10.35 7.02 -4.12
N GLY A 263 10.89 5.79 -3.98
CA GLY A 263 11.77 5.36 -2.90
C GLY A 263 11.03 4.74 -1.71
N SER A 264 9.70 4.70 -1.74
CA SER A 264 8.93 3.96 -0.73
C SER A 264 9.17 2.45 -0.85
N GLU A 265 8.98 1.71 0.25
CA GLU A 265 9.23 0.28 0.32
C GLU A 265 8.03 -0.45 0.93
N TYR A 266 7.68 -1.59 0.37
CA TYR A 266 6.74 -2.54 0.95
C TYR A 266 7.43 -3.89 1.16
N ASN A 267 7.24 -4.46 2.34
CA ASN A 267 7.71 -5.80 2.71
C ASN A 267 6.51 -6.58 3.27
N GLY A 268 6.07 -7.59 2.57
CA GLY A 268 4.87 -8.35 2.96
C GLY A 268 4.37 -9.27 1.87
N ASN A 269 3.10 -9.63 1.99
CA ASN A 269 2.44 -10.55 1.08
C ASN A 269 1.96 -9.87 -0.21
N PHE A 270 2.03 -10.60 -1.31
CA PHE A 270 1.56 -10.21 -2.64
C PHE A 270 0.57 -11.23 -3.19
N LEU A 271 -0.38 -10.75 -3.97
CA LEU A 271 -1.28 -11.55 -4.78
C LEU A 271 -1.45 -10.87 -6.14
N ASP A 272 -1.15 -11.60 -7.22
CA ASP A 272 -1.23 -11.11 -8.61
C ASP A 272 -0.56 -9.74 -8.82
N GLY A 273 0.63 -9.57 -8.22
CA GLY A 273 1.46 -8.38 -8.35
C GLY A 273 1.06 -7.20 -7.46
N LYS A 274 0.04 -7.36 -6.60
CA LYS A 274 -0.43 -6.33 -5.68
C LYS A 274 -0.15 -6.71 -4.23
N GLU A 275 0.07 -5.70 -3.38
CA GLU A 275 0.12 -5.86 -1.93
C GLU A 275 -1.20 -6.48 -1.44
N ASN A 276 -1.13 -7.60 -0.70
CA ASN A 276 -2.33 -8.32 -0.26
C ASN A 276 -2.00 -9.17 0.97
N GLY A 277 -2.83 -9.08 2.02
CA GLY A 277 -2.54 -9.68 3.32
C GLY A 277 -1.60 -8.81 4.15
N HIS A 278 -0.92 -9.39 5.13
CA HIS A 278 -0.08 -8.65 6.08
C HIS A 278 1.21 -8.13 5.43
N GLY A 279 1.56 -6.87 5.77
CA GLY A 279 2.80 -6.24 5.32
C GLY A 279 3.14 -4.95 6.05
N VAL A 280 4.37 -4.49 5.81
CA VAL A 280 4.90 -3.22 6.31
C VAL A 280 5.23 -2.33 5.12
N LYS A 281 4.62 -1.15 5.08
CA LYS A 281 4.92 -0.11 4.10
C LYS A 281 5.61 1.07 4.75
N LYS A 282 6.71 1.52 4.16
CA LYS A 282 7.48 2.69 4.59
C LYS A 282 7.48 3.70 3.46
N TRP A 283 7.08 4.91 3.76
CA TRP A 283 7.13 6.04 2.82
C TRP A 283 8.41 6.85 3.01
N THR A 284 8.76 7.60 1.99
CA THR A 284 9.98 8.43 1.97
C THR A 284 9.93 9.63 2.92
N ASP A 285 8.74 10.04 3.32
CA ASP A 285 8.50 11.06 4.33
C ASP A 285 8.68 10.56 5.78
N GLY A 286 8.95 9.26 5.97
CA GLY A 286 9.16 8.64 7.28
C GLY A 286 7.94 7.96 7.86
N GLN A 287 6.78 8.06 7.23
CA GLN A 287 5.59 7.33 7.66
C GLN A 287 5.77 5.81 7.52
N ILE A 288 5.16 5.06 8.43
CA ILE A 288 5.19 3.59 8.44
C ILE A 288 3.78 3.08 8.69
N TYR A 289 3.34 2.13 7.87
CA TYR A 289 2.14 1.35 8.15
C TYR A 289 2.50 -0.13 8.25
N GLU A 290 1.99 -0.79 9.27
CA GLU A 290 2.07 -2.24 9.47
C GLU A 290 0.66 -2.78 9.68
N GLY A 291 0.22 -3.69 8.82
CA GLY A 291 -1.14 -4.24 8.89
C GLY A 291 -1.57 -4.95 7.62
N GLU A 292 -2.87 -5.12 7.50
CA GLU A 292 -3.47 -5.83 6.38
C GLU A 292 -3.66 -4.92 5.15
N PHE A 293 -3.50 -5.53 3.98
CA PHE A 293 -3.74 -4.91 2.69
C PHE A 293 -4.68 -5.77 1.84
N ILE A 294 -5.53 -5.12 1.07
CA ILE A 294 -6.33 -5.74 0.00
C ILE A 294 -6.10 -4.93 -1.28
N ASN A 295 -5.51 -5.57 -2.30
CA ASN A 295 -5.21 -4.93 -3.59
C ASN A 295 -4.42 -3.62 -3.48
N GLY A 296 -3.49 -3.51 -2.52
CA GLY A 296 -2.66 -2.34 -2.29
C GLY A 296 -3.29 -1.26 -1.40
N VAL A 297 -4.48 -1.50 -0.85
CA VAL A 297 -5.20 -0.59 0.04
C VAL A 297 -5.14 -1.11 1.48
N LYS A 298 -4.87 -0.23 2.46
CA LYS A 298 -4.91 -0.57 3.90
C LYS A 298 -6.32 -1.04 4.26
N GLU A 299 -6.43 -2.21 4.92
CA GLU A 299 -7.69 -2.83 5.28
C GLU A 299 -7.54 -3.58 6.61
N GLY A 300 -8.66 -3.85 7.30
CA GLY A 300 -8.63 -4.65 8.54
C GLY A 300 -7.85 -3.98 9.66
N LYS A 301 -7.10 -4.76 10.44
CA LYS A 301 -6.29 -4.24 11.55
C LYS A 301 -4.93 -3.74 11.08
N GLY A 302 -4.51 -2.60 11.63
CA GLY A 302 -3.20 -2.04 11.31
C GLY A 302 -2.74 -0.97 12.29
N LYS A 303 -1.45 -0.62 12.16
CA LYS A 303 -0.78 0.43 12.91
C LYS A 303 -0.12 1.40 11.94
N HIS A 304 -0.45 2.67 12.05
CA HIS A 304 0.11 3.75 11.26
C HIS A 304 0.92 4.68 12.17
N ILE A 305 2.17 4.92 11.83
CA ILE A 305 3.09 5.82 12.51
C ILE A 305 3.42 6.94 11.52
N PHE A 306 3.19 8.17 11.93
CA PHE A 306 3.46 9.37 11.13
C PHE A 306 4.90 9.86 11.37
N ASP A 307 5.40 10.68 10.47
CA ASP A 307 6.74 11.30 10.54
C ASP A 307 6.92 12.22 11.75
N ASP A 308 5.84 12.87 12.20
CA ASP A 308 5.81 13.71 13.38
C ASP A 308 5.65 12.95 14.71
N GLY A 309 5.58 11.61 14.66
CA GLY A 309 5.45 10.73 15.82
C GLY A 309 4.03 10.44 16.28
N GLN A 310 3.00 10.98 15.62
CA GLN A 310 1.61 10.55 15.82
C GLN A 310 1.47 9.06 15.49
N LYS A 311 0.53 8.37 16.15
CA LYS A 311 0.28 6.94 15.91
C LYS A 311 -1.21 6.65 15.95
N TYR A 312 -1.65 5.84 15.00
CA TYR A 312 -2.97 5.20 15.03
C TYR A 312 -2.81 3.69 15.05
N GLU A 313 -3.57 3.00 15.87
CA GLU A 313 -3.65 1.55 15.90
C GLU A 313 -5.13 1.14 16.00
N GLY A 314 -5.66 0.44 15.01
CA GLY A 314 -7.08 0.12 14.96
C GLY A 314 -7.53 -0.46 13.64
N ASP A 315 -8.83 -0.31 13.35
CA ASP A 315 -9.45 -0.79 12.14
C ASP A 315 -9.27 0.18 10.97
N PHE A 316 -9.06 -0.38 9.79
CA PHE A 316 -9.00 0.34 8.51
C PHE A 316 -10.07 -0.21 7.56
N VAL A 317 -10.73 0.67 6.84
CA VAL A 317 -11.61 0.33 5.73
C VAL A 317 -11.31 1.28 4.58
N ASN A 318 -10.98 0.70 3.42
CA ASN A 318 -10.57 1.46 2.22
C ASN A 318 -9.47 2.49 2.51
N GLY A 319 -8.49 2.16 3.37
CA GLY A 319 -7.37 3.01 3.74
C GLY A 319 -7.66 4.08 4.80
N LEU A 320 -8.90 4.19 5.27
CA LEU A 320 -9.35 5.16 6.26
C LEU A 320 -9.49 4.51 7.64
N TYR A 321 -9.23 5.28 8.71
CA TYR A 321 -9.53 4.85 10.08
C TYR A 321 -11.03 4.62 10.22
N HIS A 322 -11.38 3.47 10.77
CA HIS A 322 -12.75 3.02 10.92
C HIS A 322 -12.89 2.15 12.17
N GLY A 323 -14.14 1.86 12.60
CA GLY A 323 -14.37 0.97 13.74
C GLY A 323 -13.67 1.43 14.99
N LYS A 324 -13.05 0.52 15.75
CA LYS A 324 -12.35 0.83 17.00
C LYS A 324 -10.87 1.06 16.79
N GLY A 325 -10.34 2.09 17.45
CA GLY A 325 -8.92 2.41 17.37
C GLY A 325 -8.42 3.27 18.52
N VAL A 326 -7.10 3.36 18.60
CA VAL A 326 -6.36 4.22 19.52
C VAL A 326 -5.53 5.18 18.70
N TYR A 327 -5.67 6.47 18.99
CA TYR A 327 -4.83 7.51 18.42
C TYR A 327 -3.98 8.16 19.52
N LEU A 328 -2.68 8.28 19.26
CA LEU A 328 -1.70 8.85 20.19
C LEU A 328 -1.01 10.02 19.51
N TRP A 329 -0.99 11.16 20.20
CA TRP A 329 -0.24 12.36 19.78
C TRP A 329 1.11 12.45 20.47
N PRO A 330 2.10 13.14 19.87
CA PRO A 330 3.45 13.26 20.43
C PRO A 330 3.48 13.97 21.79
N ASP A 331 2.52 14.84 22.05
CA ASP A 331 2.37 15.56 23.35
C ASP A 331 1.83 14.67 24.48
N GLY A 332 1.52 13.40 24.18
CA GLY A 332 0.97 12.43 25.13
C GLY A 332 -0.56 12.41 25.21
N MET A 333 -1.24 13.20 24.39
CA MET A 333 -2.69 13.11 24.24
C MET A 333 -3.06 11.75 23.64
N LYS A 334 -4.17 11.15 24.13
CA LYS A 334 -4.64 9.84 23.67
C LYS A 334 -6.16 9.87 23.48
N TYR A 335 -6.61 9.38 22.33
CA TYR A 335 -7.99 9.00 22.09
C TYR A 335 -8.10 7.48 21.93
N GLU A 336 -9.13 6.89 22.55
CA GLU A 336 -9.46 5.46 22.41
C GLU A 336 -10.98 5.35 22.22
N GLY A 337 -11.43 4.88 21.04
CA GLY A 337 -12.84 4.87 20.73
C GLY A 337 -13.15 4.53 19.28
N GLU A 338 -14.30 4.98 18.84
CA GLU A 338 -14.83 4.70 17.51
C GLU A 338 -14.40 5.76 16.50
N PHE A 339 -14.10 5.28 15.30
CA PHE A 339 -13.76 6.09 14.13
C PHE A 339 -14.67 5.76 12.95
N LYS A 340 -14.96 6.75 12.13
CA LYS A 340 -15.66 6.58 10.86
C LYS A 340 -15.05 7.49 9.82
N ASN A 341 -14.43 6.89 8.78
CA ASN A 341 -13.80 7.62 7.68
C ASN A 341 -12.82 8.70 8.18
N ASN A 342 -11.85 8.31 9.00
CA ASN A 342 -10.84 9.17 9.67
C ASN A 342 -11.38 10.11 10.74
N LYS A 343 -12.67 10.16 11.02
CA LYS A 343 -13.25 11.03 12.03
C LYS A 343 -13.54 10.26 13.31
N ILE A 344 -13.36 10.91 14.44
CA ILE A 344 -13.82 10.42 15.74
C ILE A 344 -15.34 10.50 15.74
N GLU A 345 -15.99 9.35 16.01
CA GLU A 345 -17.44 9.17 16.02
C GLU A 345 -17.82 8.20 17.14
N GLY A 346 -19.11 8.18 17.51
CA GLY A 346 -19.62 7.20 18.46
C GLY A 346 -19.04 7.34 19.86
N LYS A 347 -18.76 6.22 20.52
CA LYS A 347 -18.26 6.22 21.90
C LYS A 347 -16.75 6.20 21.98
N GLY A 348 -16.20 7.02 22.89
CA GLY A 348 -14.77 7.07 23.09
C GLY A 348 -14.32 7.71 24.40
N LYS A 349 -13.02 7.62 24.61
CA LYS A 349 -12.32 8.19 25.75
C LYS A 349 -11.16 9.02 25.27
N TRP A 350 -11.14 10.28 25.71
CA TRP A 350 -10.07 11.22 25.46
C TRP A 350 -9.28 11.48 26.75
N ASN A 351 -7.97 11.31 26.71
CA ASN A 351 -7.09 11.59 27.83
C ASN A 351 -6.12 12.70 27.43
N TRP A 352 -6.07 13.77 28.20
CA TRP A 352 -5.13 14.86 27.99
C TRP A 352 -3.85 14.69 28.82
N PRO A 353 -2.74 15.25 28.38
CA PRO A 353 -1.48 15.20 29.13
C PRO A 353 -1.56 15.86 30.49
N ASN A 354 -2.41 16.87 30.65
CA ASN A 354 -2.65 17.54 31.93
C ASN A 354 -3.38 16.65 32.96
N GLY A 355 -3.89 15.49 32.55
CA GLY A 355 -4.61 14.53 33.38
C GLY A 355 -6.14 14.68 33.36
N ASP A 356 -6.70 15.54 32.53
CA ASP A 356 -8.13 15.60 32.26
C ASP A 356 -8.57 14.39 31.42
N ILE A 357 -9.83 13.97 31.58
CA ILE A 357 -10.38 12.81 30.89
C ILE A 357 -11.81 13.13 30.47
N TYR A 358 -12.14 12.90 29.22
CA TYR A 358 -13.53 12.83 28.75
C TYR A 358 -13.84 11.38 28.33
N GLU A 359 -15.02 10.90 28.70
CA GLU A 359 -15.54 9.60 28.28
C GLU A 359 -17.04 9.78 27.94
N GLY A 360 -17.40 9.54 26.67
CA GLY A 360 -18.76 9.79 26.21
C GLY A 360 -18.92 9.63 24.69
N ASP A 361 -20.00 10.27 24.21
CA ASP A 361 -20.38 10.25 22.81
C ASP A 361 -19.70 11.37 22.01
N PHE A 362 -19.34 11.07 20.75
CA PHE A 362 -18.71 11.97 19.81
C PHE A 362 -19.47 12.03 18.48
N ILE A 363 -19.58 13.21 17.92
CA ILE A 363 -20.03 13.44 16.54
C ILE A 363 -19.03 14.36 15.85
N ASN A 364 -18.42 13.91 14.72
CA ASN A 364 -17.42 14.67 13.98
C ASN A 364 -16.27 15.22 14.84
N GLY A 365 -15.81 14.43 15.83
CA GLY A 365 -14.71 14.79 16.73
C GLY A 365 -15.05 15.72 17.87
N LYS A 366 -16.32 16.09 18.04
CA LYS A 366 -16.82 16.93 19.13
C LYS A 366 -17.62 16.11 20.14
N TYR A 367 -17.62 16.53 21.41
CA TYR A 367 -18.49 15.96 22.45
C TYR A 367 -19.93 16.23 22.09
N ASN A 368 -20.72 15.19 22.03
CA ASN A 368 -22.15 15.24 21.76
C ASN A 368 -22.84 14.11 22.53
N GLY A 369 -24.12 14.30 22.87
CA GLY A 369 -24.84 13.30 23.64
C GLY A 369 -24.38 13.22 25.09
N TYR A 370 -24.39 12.02 25.69
CA TYR A 370 -24.04 11.83 27.07
C TYR A 370 -22.55 11.57 27.28
N GLY A 371 -21.97 12.26 28.29
CA GLY A 371 -20.56 12.09 28.61
C GLY A 371 -20.19 12.50 30.04
N ILE A 372 -18.97 12.15 30.41
CA ILE A 372 -18.34 12.45 31.67
C ILE A 372 -17.01 13.15 31.42
N LEU A 373 -16.88 14.39 31.88
CA LEU A 373 -15.62 15.12 31.83
C LEU A 373 -15.06 15.22 33.26
N THR A 374 -13.91 14.65 33.48
CA THR A 374 -13.20 14.64 34.76
C THR A 374 -11.92 15.46 34.62
N TYR A 375 -11.78 16.50 35.41
CA TYR A 375 -10.57 17.32 35.46
C TYR A 375 -9.57 16.77 36.47
N LYS A 376 -8.30 16.95 36.26
CA LYS A 376 -7.23 16.61 37.19
C LYS A 376 -7.44 17.26 38.56
N SER A 377 -8.05 18.43 38.59
CA SER A 377 -8.41 19.15 39.85
C SER A 377 -9.41 18.40 40.72
N GLY A 378 -10.05 17.32 40.22
CA GLY A 378 -11.15 16.64 40.87
C GLY A 378 -12.53 17.19 40.51
N LYS A 379 -12.61 18.30 39.76
CA LYS A 379 -13.87 18.78 39.20
C LYS A 379 -14.40 17.75 38.19
N ARG A 380 -15.71 17.51 38.17
CA ARG A 380 -16.34 16.55 37.27
C ARG A 380 -17.66 17.08 36.73
N TYR A 381 -17.90 16.90 35.45
CA TYR A 381 -19.22 17.05 34.85
C TYR A 381 -19.71 15.71 34.34
N GLU A 382 -20.98 15.41 34.50
CA GLU A 382 -21.67 14.23 34.03
C GLU A 382 -23.03 14.66 33.49
N GLY A 383 -23.25 14.49 32.17
CA GLY A 383 -24.50 14.98 31.58
C GLY A 383 -24.43 15.04 30.05
N GLU A 384 -25.37 15.80 29.50
CA GLU A 384 -25.51 16.01 28.08
C GLU A 384 -24.50 17.05 27.55
N PHE A 385 -23.98 16.82 26.36
CA PHE A 385 -23.09 17.69 25.61
C PHE A 385 -23.67 17.99 24.24
N LYS A 386 -23.37 19.16 23.70
CA LYS A 386 -23.63 19.53 22.32
C LYS A 386 -22.49 20.42 21.83
N ASP A 387 -21.83 19.98 20.76
CA ASP A 387 -20.72 20.69 20.11
C ASP A 387 -19.63 21.17 21.10
N ASP A 388 -19.19 20.26 22.01
CA ASP A 388 -18.19 20.45 23.09
C ASP A 388 -18.68 21.24 24.32
N GLU A 389 -19.92 21.75 24.36
CA GLU A 389 -20.48 22.50 25.45
C GLU A 389 -21.46 21.68 26.31
N PHE A 390 -21.54 21.97 27.60
CA PHE A 390 -22.56 21.36 28.47
C PHE A 390 -23.95 21.83 28.05
N GLU A 391 -24.85 20.89 27.84
CA GLU A 391 -26.19 21.15 27.35
C GLU A 391 -27.19 20.25 28.11
N GLY A 392 -28.47 20.60 28.09
CA GLY A 392 -29.52 19.76 28.65
C GLY A 392 -29.33 19.45 30.13
N LYS A 393 -29.60 18.21 30.55
CA LYS A 393 -29.48 17.79 31.93
C LYS A 393 -28.07 17.35 32.28
N GLY A 394 -27.58 17.83 33.44
CA GLY A 394 -26.25 17.46 33.90
C GLY A 394 -26.04 17.66 35.39
N LYS A 395 -24.91 17.13 35.85
CA LYS A 395 -24.41 17.22 37.21
C LYS A 395 -22.96 17.68 37.18
N LYS A 396 -22.66 18.78 37.84
CA LYS A 396 -21.31 19.33 37.98
C LYS A 396 -20.89 19.23 39.44
N ILE A 397 -19.78 18.56 39.70
CA ILE A 397 -19.23 18.31 41.04
C ILE A 397 -17.92 19.08 41.13
N TYR A 398 -17.74 19.82 42.21
CA TYR A 398 -16.56 20.60 42.52
C TYR A 398 -15.58 19.82 43.40
N PRO A 399 -14.29 20.18 43.40
CA PRO A 399 -13.27 19.46 44.18
C PRO A 399 -13.53 19.45 45.69
N ASP A 400 -14.21 20.47 46.21
CA ASP A 400 -14.62 20.60 47.61
C ASP A 400 -15.83 19.69 47.94
N GLY A 401 -16.50 19.10 46.97
CA GLY A 401 -17.66 18.23 47.11
C GLY A 401 -19.02 18.94 46.95
N GLU A 402 -19.04 20.28 46.78
CA GLU A 402 -20.26 20.95 46.35
C GLU A 402 -20.66 20.51 44.96
N ARG A 403 -21.95 20.54 44.65
CA ARG A 403 -22.41 20.13 43.32
C ARG A 403 -23.67 20.86 42.89
N TYR A 404 -23.79 21.02 41.60
CA TYR A 404 -24.99 21.45 40.89
C TYR A 404 -25.61 20.27 40.13
N GLU A 405 -26.90 20.10 40.25
CA GLU A 405 -27.69 19.15 39.44
C GLU A 405 -28.84 19.90 38.80
N GLY A 406 -28.89 19.96 37.47
CA GLY A 406 -29.91 20.75 36.79
C GLY A 406 -29.67 20.83 35.28
N ASN A 407 -30.29 21.83 34.68
CA ASN A 407 -30.13 22.09 33.24
C ASN A 407 -28.94 23.00 32.97
N PHE A 408 -28.37 22.79 31.80
CA PHE A 408 -27.29 23.58 31.22
C PHE A 408 -27.70 24.07 29.82
N MET A 409 -27.16 25.17 29.38
CA MET A 409 -27.27 25.73 28.04
C MET A 409 -25.99 26.49 27.70
N ASN A 410 -25.37 26.14 26.59
CA ASN A 410 -24.10 26.74 26.15
C ASN A 410 -23.02 26.77 27.25
N GLY A 411 -22.87 25.68 28.00
CA GLY A 411 -21.88 25.53 29.07
C GLY A 411 -22.26 26.12 30.42
N GLU A 412 -23.36 26.89 30.51
CA GLU A 412 -23.78 27.62 31.70
C GLU A 412 -24.97 26.96 32.40
N TYR A 413 -25.11 27.18 33.74
CA TYR A 413 -26.32 26.81 34.48
C TYR A 413 -27.51 27.51 33.86
N HIS A 414 -28.56 26.77 33.52
CA HIS A 414 -29.74 27.34 32.91
C HIS A 414 -31.00 26.60 33.36
N GLY A 415 -32.16 27.31 33.40
CA GLY A 415 -33.41 26.68 33.79
C GLY A 415 -33.41 26.14 35.23
N LYS A 416 -34.17 25.07 35.45
CA LYS A 416 -34.33 24.48 36.80
C LYS A 416 -33.05 23.74 37.21
N GLY A 417 -32.63 23.98 38.48
CA GLY A 417 -31.48 23.28 39.07
C GLY A 417 -31.41 23.40 40.56
N THR A 418 -30.58 22.57 41.16
CA THR A 418 -30.33 22.48 42.60
C THR A 418 -28.84 22.53 42.88
N TRP A 419 -28.43 23.47 43.72
CA TRP A 419 -27.08 23.52 44.27
C TRP A 419 -27.04 22.83 45.63
N TYR A 420 -26.15 21.93 45.85
CA TYR A 420 -25.92 21.22 47.10
C TYR A 420 -24.63 21.72 47.72
N TYR A 421 -24.74 22.25 48.95
CA TYR A 421 -23.64 22.78 49.74
C TYR A 421 -23.02 21.68 50.62
N LEU A 422 -21.75 21.87 51.03
CA LEU A 422 -21.04 20.96 51.92
C LEU A 422 -21.69 20.75 53.25
N ASN A 423 -22.33 21.79 53.79
CA ASN A 423 -23.03 21.74 55.08
C ASN A 423 -24.32 20.91 55.06
N GLY A 424 -24.71 20.41 53.90
CA GLY A 424 -25.92 19.62 53.66
C GLY A 424 -27.16 20.47 53.32
N ASP A 425 -27.02 21.77 53.21
CA ASP A 425 -28.08 22.65 52.68
C ASP A 425 -28.17 22.45 51.15
N ARG A 426 -29.31 22.81 50.58
CA ARG A 426 -29.47 22.90 49.12
C ARG A 426 -30.26 24.14 48.71
N LEU A 427 -30.00 24.63 47.53
CA LEU A 427 -30.63 25.80 46.92
C LEU A 427 -31.30 25.41 45.61
N GLU A 428 -32.61 25.46 45.55
CA GLU A 428 -33.43 25.10 44.41
C GLU A 428 -33.99 26.35 43.73
N GLY A 429 -33.87 26.44 42.40
CA GLY A 429 -34.40 27.60 41.68
C GLY A 429 -34.26 27.53 40.18
N VAL A 430 -34.43 28.68 39.52
CA VAL A 430 -34.26 28.83 38.07
C VAL A 430 -33.06 29.73 37.79
N TRP A 431 -32.09 29.16 37.10
CA TRP A 431 -30.84 29.80 36.73
C TRP A 431 -30.98 30.42 35.36
N ASN A 432 -30.29 31.49 35.08
CA ASN A 432 -30.28 32.15 33.79
C ASN A 432 -28.84 32.54 33.45
N ASN A 433 -28.29 31.86 32.41
CA ASN A 433 -26.91 32.06 31.93
C ASN A 433 -25.87 32.12 33.05
N GLY A 434 -25.83 31.08 33.87
CA GLY A 434 -24.89 30.93 34.99
C GLY A 434 -25.29 31.66 36.28
N CYS A 435 -26.25 32.59 36.24
CA CYS A 435 -26.58 33.46 37.37
C CYS A 435 -27.92 33.09 38.03
N ARG A 436 -28.00 33.31 39.33
CA ARG A 436 -29.27 33.25 40.11
C ARG A 436 -30.03 34.54 39.89
N ASN A 437 -31.25 34.40 39.41
CA ASN A 437 -32.12 35.55 39.19
C ASN A 437 -33.58 35.18 39.56
N GLY A 438 -34.21 35.96 40.44
CA GLY A 438 -35.53 35.68 40.95
C GLY A 438 -35.54 34.88 42.23
N LYS A 439 -36.64 34.14 42.49
CA LYS A 439 -36.88 33.43 43.76
C LYS A 439 -36.27 32.03 43.75
N PHE A 440 -35.48 31.74 44.79
CA PHE A 440 -34.90 30.44 45.10
C PHE A 440 -35.40 29.93 46.44
N ILE A 441 -35.49 28.63 46.61
CA ILE A 441 -35.85 27.98 47.88
C ILE A 441 -34.54 27.37 48.43
N LYS A 442 -34.07 27.90 49.55
CA LYS A 442 -33.02 27.28 50.32
C LYS A 442 -33.67 26.30 51.34
N ILE A 443 -33.18 25.07 51.32
CA ILE A 443 -33.58 24.00 52.21
C ILE A 443 -32.35 23.66 53.03
N PHE A 444 -32.49 23.92 54.36
CA PHE A 444 -31.42 23.65 55.29
C PHE A 444 -31.34 22.14 55.60
N LYS A 445 -30.19 21.69 56.09
CA LYS A 445 -29.96 20.28 56.47
C LYS A 445 -30.98 19.76 57.46
N ASN A 446 -31.50 20.61 58.37
CA ASN A 446 -32.52 20.29 59.32
C ASN A 446 -33.93 20.25 58.72
N GLY A 447 -34.11 20.51 57.44
CA GLY A 447 -35.39 20.51 56.75
C GLY A 447 -36.12 21.86 56.74
N GLU A 448 -35.65 22.86 57.47
CA GLU A 448 -36.20 24.23 57.42
C GLU A 448 -36.01 24.80 55.99
N LYS A 449 -36.86 25.78 55.63
CA LYS A 449 -36.84 26.40 54.32
C LYS A 449 -36.85 27.92 54.42
N SER A 450 -36.13 28.57 53.51
CA SER A 450 -36.27 29.99 53.24
C SER A 450 -36.44 30.28 51.75
N ILE A 451 -37.18 31.35 51.43
CA ILE A 451 -37.23 31.91 50.09
C ILE A 451 -36.17 33.01 50.02
N ILE A 452 -35.25 32.88 49.13
CA ILE A 452 -34.21 33.90 48.84
C ILE A 452 -34.50 34.48 47.50
N GLU A 453 -34.52 35.79 47.41
CA GLU A 453 -34.65 36.50 46.14
C GLU A 453 -33.28 37.01 45.69
N TYR A 454 -32.88 36.69 44.45
CA TYR A 454 -31.63 37.12 43.83
C TYR A 454 -31.90 38.04 42.65
N LYS A 455 -31.02 39.00 42.47
CA LYS A 455 -30.92 39.84 41.26
C LYS A 455 -29.45 39.82 40.84
N ASP A 456 -29.15 39.21 39.68
CA ASP A 456 -27.81 39.07 39.14
C ASP A 456 -26.82 38.52 40.19
N ASP A 457 -27.15 37.35 40.77
CA ASP A 457 -26.47 36.68 41.89
C ASP A 457 -26.38 37.42 43.22
N LEU A 458 -26.84 38.65 43.29
CA LEU A 458 -26.89 39.41 44.54
C LEU A 458 -28.18 39.03 45.30
N LYS A 459 -28.00 38.60 46.55
CA LYS A 459 -29.13 38.35 47.45
C LYS A 459 -29.77 39.67 47.84
N VAL A 460 -31.05 39.88 47.44
CA VAL A 460 -31.80 41.10 47.68
C VAL A 460 -32.82 40.95 48.81
N ASN A 461 -33.31 39.72 49.02
CA ASN A 461 -34.30 39.45 50.12
C ASN A 461 -34.17 38.00 50.60
N GLU A 462 -34.53 37.73 51.86
CA GLU A 462 -34.70 36.38 52.43
C GLU A 462 -35.86 36.34 53.39
N GLN A 463 -36.75 35.36 53.22
CA GLN A 463 -37.90 35.12 54.08
C GLN A 463 -37.91 33.66 54.56
N ILE A 464 -37.84 33.42 55.84
CA ILE A 464 -37.94 32.09 56.45
C ILE A 464 -39.37 31.59 56.30
N ILE A 465 -39.55 30.37 55.81
CA ILE A 465 -40.86 29.69 55.78
C ILE A 465 -41.01 28.96 57.11
N LYS A 466 -41.88 29.47 57.96
CA LYS A 466 -42.27 28.76 59.21
C LYS A 466 -43.14 27.57 58.82
N ASN A 467 -42.71 26.35 59.13
CA ASN A 467 -43.61 25.20 59.08
C ASN A 467 -44.69 25.39 60.17
N ASN A 468 -45.96 25.54 59.75
CA ASN A 468 -47.07 25.49 60.66
C ASN A 468 -47.35 24.05 61.12
#